data_e22af1aaf691fcc8a0d45911dbf825b6
#
_entry.id   e22af1aaf691fcc8a0d45911dbf825b6
#
_cell.length_a   1.000
_cell.length_b   1.000
_cell.length_c   1.000
_cell.angle_alpha   90.00
_cell.angle_beta   90.00
_cell.angle_gamma   90.00
#
_symmetry.space_group_name_H-M   'P 1'
#
loop_
_entity.id
_entity.type
_entity.pdbx_description
1 polymer ?
#
loop_
_entity_poly.entity_id
_entity_poly.type
_entity_poly.pdbx_seq_one_letter_code
_entity_poly.pdbx_strand_id
1 'polypeptide(L)'
;MTPVRNQKDVEKAASRAIEALYGPEVKDIKVRVLLPFPNEHKQEGWDANVTFLSKGKQYTVDLLIDQEDGQITNARLIDMMTPL
;
A
#
# COMPACT_ATOMS: atom_id res chain seq x y z
N MET A 1 3.59 -13.88 -11.05
CA MET A 1 2.61 -12.91 -10.58
C MET A 1 1.70 -13.54 -9.54
N THR A 2 1.47 -12.85 -8.45
CA THR A 2 0.76 -13.41 -7.31
C THR A 2 -0.59 -12.70 -7.15
N PRO A 3 -1.70 -13.44 -7.24
CA PRO A 3 -3.00 -12.84 -6.97
C PRO A 3 -3.09 -12.29 -5.55
N VAL A 4 -3.79 -11.19 -5.40
CA VAL A 4 -3.99 -10.54 -4.11
C VAL A 4 -5.42 -10.76 -3.67
N ARG A 5 -5.63 -11.70 -2.73
CA ARG A 5 -6.95 -12.18 -2.35
C ARG A 5 -7.40 -11.80 -0.95
N ASN A 6 -6.48 -11.44 -0.09
CA ASN A 6 -6.78 -11.15 1.31
C ASN A 6 -5.82 -10.10 1.84
N GLN A 7 -6.05 -9.70 3.09
CA GLN A 7 -5.24 -8.66 3.72
C GLN A 7 -3.75 -9.01 3.75
N LYS A 8 -3.41 -10.25 4.00
CA LYS A 8 -2.01 -10.67 4.06
C LYS A 8 -1.32 -10.50 2.71
N ASP A 9 -2.02 -10.83 1.63
CA ASP A 9 -1.50 -10.63 0.28
C ASP A 9 -1.32 -9.14 -0.02
N VAL A 10 -2.28 -8.31 0.41
CA VAL A 10 -2.18 -6.86 0.26
C VAL A 10 -0.97 -6.32 1.00
N GLU A 11 -0.73 -6.79 2.23
CA GLU A 11 0.40 -6.35 3.02
C GLU A 11 1.73 -6.66 2.31
N LYS A 12 1.84 -7.82 1.70
CA LYS A 12 3.04 -8.19 0.95
C LYS A 12 3.22 -7.31 -0.28
N ALA A 13 2.16 -7.10 -1.04
CA ALA A 13 2.21 -6.25 -2.24
C ALA A 13 2.56 -4.81 -1.86
N ALA A 14 1.95 -4.29 -0.79
CA ALA A 14 2.23 -2.95 -0.30
C ALA A 14 3.68 -2.80 0.14
N SER A 15 4.21 -3.77 0.89
CA SER A 15 5.60 -3.73 1.35
C SER A 15 6.57 -3.68 0.18
N ARG A 16 6.35 -4.49 -0.84
CA ARG A 16 7.18 -4.48 -2.04
C ARG A 16 7.14 -3.13 -2.75
N ALA A 17 5.93 -2.58 -2.87
CA ALA A 17 5.74 -1.30 -3.55
C ALA A 17 6.43 -0.17 -2.80
N ILE A 18 6.27 -0.12 -1.48
CA ILE A 18 6.87 0.92 -0.65
C ILE A 18 8.39 0.82 -0.70
N GLU A 19 8.95 -0.37 -0.60
CA GLU A 19 10.39 -0.55 -0.71
C GLU A 19 10.92 -0.15 -2.08
N ALA A 20 10.18 -0.46 -3.14
CA ALA A 20 10.58 -0.08 -4.49
C ALA A 20 10.54 1.42 -4.72
N LEU A 21 9.55 2.11 -4.13
CA LEU A 21 9.36 3.55 -4.33
C LEU A 21 10.22 4.41 -3.39
N TYR A 22 10.44 3.95 -2.17
CA TYR A 22 11.09 4.75 -1.12
C TYR A 22 12.41 4.17 -0.61
N GLY A 23 12.79 2.99 -1.08
CA GLY A 23 14.05 2.36 -0.73
C GLY A 23 13.94 1.34 0.40
N PRO A 24 15.03 0.57 0.64
CA PRO A 24 15.01 -0.51 1.63
C PRO A 24 15.05 -0.04 3.09
N GLU A 25 15.20 1.25 3.32
CA GLU A 25 15.28 1.82 4.67
C GLU A 25 13.92 2.05 5.31
N VAL A 26 12.83 1.74 4.61
CA VAL A 26 11.48 1.91 5.16
C VAL A 26 11.24 0.93 6.30
N LYS A 27 10.49 1.38 7.31
CA LYS A 27 10.19 0.61 8.50
C LYS A 27 8.72 0.75 8.87
N ASP A 28 8.23 -0.21 9.65
CA ASP A 28 6.88 -0.16 10.22
C ASP A 28 5.80 0.06 9.18
N ILE A 29 5.87 -0.70 8.10
CA ILE A 29 4.87 -0.65 7.04
C ILE A 29 3.58 -1.26 7.55
N LYS A 30 2.50 -0.48 7.54
CA LYS A 30 1.19 -0.93 8.04
C LYS A 30 0.08 -0.53 7.08
N VAL A 31 -0.77 -1.48 6.76
CA VAL A 31 -1.99 -1.22 6.01
C VAL A 31 -3.06 -0.76 6.99
N ARG A 32 -3.46 0.51 6.92
CA ARG A 32 -4.39 1.12 7.87
C ARG A 32 -5.84 0.97 7.45
N VAL A 33 -6.09 1.14 6.16
CA VAL A 33 -7.43 1.02 5.60
C VAL A 33 -7.33 0.18 4.34
N LEU A 34 -8.27 -0.72 4.16
CA LEU A 34 -8.30 -1.61 3.01
C LEU A 34 -9.73 -1.69 2.49
N LEU A 35 -9.93 -1.25 1.26
CA LEU A 35 -11.23 -1.23 0.63
C LEU A 35 -11.18 -1.91 -0.73
N PRO A 36 -12.24 -2.61 -1.13
CA PRO A 36 -12.33 -3.13 -2.50
C PRO A 36 -12.46 -1.97 -3.49
N PHE A 37 -11.81 -2.10 -4.64
CA PHE A 37 -11.76 -1.04 -5.65
C PHE A 37 -12.24 -1.59 -7.00
N PRO A 38 -13.07 -0.89 -7.74
CA PRO A 38 -13.66 0.42 -7.44
C PRO A 38 -14.77 0.37 -6.37
N ASN A 39 -15.37 -0.80 -6.13
CA ASN A 39 -16.35 -0.98 -5.05
C ASN A 39 -16.52 -2.47 -4.79
N GLU A 40 -17.30 -2.81 -3.75
CA GLU A 40 -17.49 -4.20 -3.34
C GLU A 40 -18.28 -5.04 -4.33
N HIS A 41 -19.10 -4.40 -5.17
CA HIS A 41 -19.93 -5.10 -6.15
C HIS A 41 -19.18 -5.44 -7.43
N LYS A 42 -18.13 -4.69 -7.73
CA LYS A 42 -17.34 -4.89 -8.94
C LYS A 42 -15.87 -4.73 -8.61
N GLN A 43 -15.38 -5.67 -7.81
CA GLN A 43 -14.00 -5.58 -7.34
C GLN A 43 -13.01 -5.97 -8.41
N GLU A 44 -12.08 -5.08 -8.70
CA GLU A 44 -10.97 -5.31 -9.63
C GLU A 44 -9.64 -5.26 -8.91
N GLY A 45 -9.62 -4.70 -7.71
CA GLY A 45 -8.41 -4.57 -6.93
C GLY A 45 -8.69 -4.07 -5.54
N TRP A 46 -7.69 -3.44 -4.95
CA TRP A 46 -7.73 -2.96 -3.58
C TRP A 46 -7.25 -1.53 -3.52
N ASP A 47 -7.92 -0.75 -2.68
CA ASP A 47 -7.46 0.59 -2.30
C ASP A 47 -6.90 0.46 -0.89
N ALA A 48 -5.59 0.59 -0.76
CA ALA A 48 -4.90 0.39 0.50
C ALA A 48 -4.27 1.70 0.97
N ASN A 49 -4.66 2.13 2.16
CA ASN A 49 -4.03 3.27 2.82
C ASN A 49 -2.93 2.73 3.72
N VAL A 50 -1.69 3.10 3.45
CA VAL A 50 -0.50 2.49 4.06
C VAL A 50 0.34 3.57 4.72
N THR A 51 0.78 3.29 5.96
CA THR A 51 1.73 4.15 6.65
C THR A 51 3.05 3.44 6.82
N PHE A 52 4.13 4.20 6.83
CA PHE A 52 5.47 3.67 7.07
C PHE A 52 6.41 4.78 7.55
N LEU A 53 7.54 4.37 8.08
CA LEU A 53 8.59 5.29 8.53
C LEU A 53 9.75 5.24 7.56
N SER A 54 10.29 6.40 7.22
CA SER A 54 11.49 6.51 6.40
C SER A 54 12.25 7.76 6.80
N LYS A 55 13.53 7.59 7.13
CA LYS A 55 14.42 8.71 7.49
C LYS A 55 13.85 9.61 8.58
N GLY A 56 13.23 8.99 9.58
CA GLY A 56 12.69 9.72 10.73
C GLY A 56 11.36 10.41 10.47
N LYS A 57 10.73 10.17 9.34
CA LYS A 57 9.43 10.76 8.99
C LYS A 57 8.40 9.68 8.77
N GLN A 58 7.16 9.99 9.12
CA GLN A 58 6.04 9.09 8.86
C GLN A 58 5.33 9.52 7.59
N TYR A 59 5.16 8.55 6.70
CA TYR A 59 4.48 8.76 5.42
C TYR A 59 3.16 8.02 5.40
N THR A 60 2.17 8.61 4.75
CA THR A 60 0.90 7.96 4.45
C THR A 60 0.71 7.99 2.96
N VAL A 61 0.57 6.83 2.35
CA VAL A 61 0.36 6.71 0.91
C VAL A 61 -0.89 5.89 0.63
N ASP A 62 -1.51 6.18 -0.49
CA ASP A 62 -2.66 5.43 -0.98
C ASP A 62 -2.23 4.64 -2.20
N LEU A 63 -2.45 3.33 -2.16
CA LEU A 63 -2.05 2.42 -3.24
C LEU A 63 -3.29 1.76 -3.83
N LEU A 64 -3.36 1.75 -5.16
CA LEU A 64 -4.32 0.92 -5.87
C LEU A 64 -3.58 -0.31 -6.37
N ILE A 65 -4.06 -1.47 -5.96
CA ILE A 65 -3.41 -2.75 -6.21
C ILE A 65 -4.35 -3.63 -7.03
N ASP A 66 -3.88 -4.10 -8.18
CA ASP A 66 -4.64 -5.03 -9.01
C ASP A 66 -4.72 -6.38 -8.31
N GLN A 67 -5.92 -6.95 -8.20
CA GLN A 67 -6.10 -8.20 -7.47
C GLN A 67 -5.61 -9.43 -8.22
N GLU A 68 -5.48 -9.35 -9.54
CA GLU A 68 -5.08 -10.50 -10.35
C GLU A 68 -3.58 -10.76 -10.30
N ASP A 69 -2.77 -9.70 -10.28
CA ASP A 69 -1.32 -9.85 -10.37
C ASP A 69 -0.56 -9.10 -9.28
N GLY A 70 -1.26 -8.34 -8.44
CA GLY A 70 -0.62 -7.60 -7.37
C GLY A 70 0.13 -6.35 -7.82
N GLN A 71 -0.03 -5.95 -9.08
CA GLN A 71 0.63 -4.74 -9.57
C GLN A 71 0.01 -3.49 -8.97
N ILE A 72 0.86 -2.50 -8.73
CA ILE A 72 0.42 -1.20 -8.26
C ILE A 72 0.01 -0.38 -9.48
N THR A 73 -1.25 -0.05 -9.57
CA THR A 73 -1.78 0.73 -10.69
C THR A 73 -1.77 2.22 -10.42
N ASN A 74 -1.70 2.60 -9.15
CA ASN A 74 -1.56 4.01 -8.76
C ASN A 74 -0.96 4.07 -7.36
N ALA A 75 -0.13 5.07 -7.11
CA ALA A 75 0.46 5.32 -5.80
C ALA A 75 0.46 6.83 -5.56
N ARG A 76 -0.15 7.25 -4.46
CA ARG A 76 -0.31 8.67 -4.17
C ARG A 76 0.11 8.97 -2.75
N LEU A 77 1.00 9.93 -2.56
CA LEU A 77 1.37 10.43 -1.23
C LEU A 77 0.22 11.27 -0.68
N ILE A 78 -0.30 10.86 0.45
CA ILE A 78 -1.40 11.57 1.13
C ILE A 78 -0.84 12.55 2.15
N ASP A 79 0.14 12.11 2.94
CA ASP A 79 0.66 12.91 4.03
C ASP A 79 2.08 12.49 4.38
N MET A 80 2.82 13.44 4.94
CA MET A 80 4.16 13.20 5.46
C MET A 80 4.31 14.01 6.74
N MET A 81 4.59 13.33 7.85
CA MET A 81 4.71 13.97 9.15
C MET A 81 6.05 13.69 9.78
N THR A 82 6.57 14.68 10.49
CA THR A 82 7.73 14.47 11.36
C THR A 82 7.20 14.10 12.73
N PRO A 83 7.50 12.90 13.25
CA PRO A 83 7.05 12.52 14.59
C PRO A 83 7.65 13.45 15.65
N LEU A 84 6.86 13.73 16.63
CA LEU A 84 7.33 14.54 17.76
C LEU A 84 8.20 13.71 18.71
#